data_68731ed23fd0b8afda7a56597aa3a6db
#
_entry.id   68731ed23fd0b8afda7a56597aa3a6db
#
_cell.length_a   1.000
_cell.length_b   1.000
_cell.length_c   1.000
_cell.angle_alpha   90.00
_cell.angle_beta   90.00
_cell.angle_gamma   90.00
#
_symmetry.space_group_name_H-M   'P 1'
#
loop_
_entity.id
_entity.type
_entity.pdbx_description
1 polymer ?
#
loop_
_entity_poly.entity_id
_entity_poly.type
_entity_poly.pdbx_seq_one_letter_code
_entity_poly.pdbx_strand_id
1 'polypeptide(L)'
;EATDRFGNRNELRKIAPMSEISPALLEDIRGKFAHVDNCPQQGPRVFFENAGGALTLNSVVRCSHHYAAIPDNQGRDNAGSHELVRVIAKAKKDMGDFMNAPDGSFFMGESGTELLFRLIMNACLGSVAGGDVLGSTLEHPATRSGCARWAKIAGQSHILVPHDDATGLVTAQDYAPHVTPETRVATILHTSPVTGMAVDVAAISAVIRKVAPACFIIVDGIQHAAHGGIDIASYDVDGYVISPYKMFSRHGYGLAWISDRLRSLPHDVLFGGPKDNWELGTRDTGAY
;
A
#
# COMPACT_ATOMS: atom_id res chain seq x y z
N GLU A 1 7.50 10.51 39.31
CA GLU A 1 6.14 10.48 38.70
C GLU A 1 6.12 11.53 37.61
N ALA A 2 6.27 11.08 36.37
CA ALA A 2 6.16 11.93 35.20
C ALA A 2 4.73 11.81 34.65
N THR A 3 3.97 12.88 34.75
CA THR A 3 2.70 13.04 34.02
C THR A 3 2.98 13.63 32.64
N ASP A 4 2.29 13.12 31.63
CA ASP A 4 2.36 13.70 30.30
C ASP A 4 1.70 15.10 30.26
N ARG A 5 1.97 15.85 29.19
CA ARG A 5 1.47 17.22 28.99
C ARG A 5 -0.06 17.34 28.89
N PHE A 6 -0.80 16.24 28.95
CA PHE A 6 -2.26 16.19 28.80
C PHE A 6 -2.99 15.65 30.01
N GLY A 7 -2.30 15.43 31.13
CA GLY A 7 -2.95 15.06 32.39
C GLY A 7 -3.57 13.65 32.41
N ASN A 8 -3.30 12.84 31.44
CA ASN A 8 -3.75 11.46 31.39
C ASN A 8 -2.78 10.58 32.16
N ARG A 9 -3.27 9.94 33.24
CA ARG A 9 -2.53 8.84 33.84
C ARG A 9 -2.46 7.73 32.79
N ASN A 10 -1.28 7.56 32.18
CA ASN A 10 -0.96 6.38 31.43
C ASN A 10 -1.07 5.19 32.39
N GLU A 11 -2.23 4.56 32.49
CA GLU A 11 -2.26 3.14 32.70
C GLU A 11 -1.52 2.53 31.52
N LEU A 12 -0.21 2.34 31.69
CA LEU A 12 0.53 1.37 30.89
C LEU A 12 -0.30 0.10 31.01
N ARG A 13 -1.12 -0.18 29.98
CA ARG A 13 -1.76 -1.49 29.86
C ARG A 13 -0.61 -2.45 30.07
N LYS A 14 -0.64 -3.21 31.18
CA LYS A 14 0.29 -4.29 31.41
C LYS A 14 0.17 -5.16 30.19
N ILE A 15 1.09 -4.98 29.24
CA ILE A 15 1.24 -5.91 28.12
C ILE A 15 1.40 -7.24 28.82
N ALA A 16 0.41 -8.12 28.68
CA ALA A 16 0.53 -9.47 29.21
C ALA A 16 1.87 -10.00 28.70
N PRO A 17 2.70 -10.62 29.54
CA PRO A 17 3.98 -11.14 29.10
C PRO A 17 3.69 -11.95 27.84
N MET A 18 4.34 -11.59 26.72
CA MET A 18 4.23 -12.34 25.49
C MET A 18 4.52 -13.78 25.88
N SER A 19 3.54 -14.66 25.69
CA SER A 19 3.77 -16.10 25.91
C SER A 19 4.99 -16.44 25.12
N GLU A 20 6.04 -16.95 25.78
CA GLU A 20 7.29 -17.31 25.09
C GLU A 20 6.94 -18.24 23.93
N ILE A 21 7.39 -17.89 22.72
CA ILE A 21 7.23 -18.76 21.57
C ILE A 21 7.97 -20.04 21.88
N SER A 22 7.26 -21.15 22.01
CA SER A 22 7.91 -22.43 22.31
C SER A 22 8.87 -22.82 21.19
N PRO A 23 9.96 -23.53 21.48
CA PRO A 23 10.90 -23.99 20.45
C PRO A 23 10.21 -24.74 19.32
N ALA A 24 9.22 -25.59 19.62
CA ALA A 24 8.45 -26.32 18.62
C ALA A 24 7.62 -25.41 17.71
N LEU A 25 6.97 -24.37 18.27
CA LEU A 25 6.24 -23.38 17.49
C LEU A 25 7.19 -22.54 16.62
N LEU A 26 8.34 -22.17 17.16
CA LEU A 26 9.37 -21.44 16.40
C LEU A 26 9.86 -22.26 15.21
N GLU A 27 10.13 -23.55 15.40
CA GLU A 27 10.55 -24.47 14.34
C GLU A 27 9.44 -24.63 13.28
N ASP A 28 8.19 -24.81 13.68
CA ASP A 28 7.03 -24.87 12.77
C ASP A 28 6.91 -23.57 11.93
N ILE A 29 7.01 -22.41 12.57
CA ILE A 29 6.97 -21.12 11.86
C ILE A 29 8.13 -21.01 10.87
N ARG A 30 9.36 -21.30 11.30
CA ARG A 30 10.54 -21.22 10.44
C ARG A 30 10.44 -22.17 9.25
N GLY A 31 9.93 -23.38 9.45
CA GLY A 31 9.72 -24.35 8.40
C GLY A 31 8.73 -23.94 7.30
N LYS A 32 7.93 -22.89 7.54
CA LYS A 32 7.01 -22.35 6.53
C LYS A 32 7.69 -21.44 5.50
N PHE A 33 8.91 -21.00 5.76
CA PHE A 33 9.62 -20.06 4.89
C PHE A 33 10.67 -20.74 4.02
N ALA A 34 10.76 -20.28 2.77
CA ALA A 34 11.80 -20.71 1.86
C ALA A 34 13.17 -20.17 2.31
N HIS A 35 14.16 -21.05 2.37
CA HIS A 35 15.55 -20.68 2.64
C HIS A 35 15.78 -19.88 3.93
N VAL A 36 15.00 -20.13 4.98
CA VAL A 36 15.07 -19.35 6.23
C VAL A 36 16.43 -19.44 6.93
N ASP A 37 17.02 -20.63 6.94
CA ASP A 37 18.30 -20.89 7.62
C ASP A 37 19.52 -20.91 6.69
N ASN A 38 19.28 -21.15 5.40
CA ASN A 38 20.35 -21.31 4.44
C ASN A 38 19.99 -20.69 3.07
N CYS A 39 20.70 -19.67 2.68
CA CYS A 39 20.60 -19.09 1.35
C CYS A 39 21.33 -19.97 0.34
N PRO A 40 20.70 -20.34 -0.79
CA PRO A 40 21.34 -21.17 -1.80
C PRO A 40 22.59 -20.53 -2.43
N GLN A 41 22.76 -19.21 -2.31
CA GLN A 41 23.90 -18.46 -2.86
C GLN A 41 24.96 -18.13 -1.80
N GLN A 42 24.55 -17.86 -0.56
CA GLN A 42 25.45 -17.35 0.49
C GLN A 42 25.75 -18.36 1.60
N GLY A 43 25.01 -19.49 1.65
CA GLY A 43 25.11 -20.43 2.77
C GLY A 43 24.29 -19.98 3.99
N PRO A 44 24.78 -20.24 5.22
CA PRO A 44 24.03 -19.93 6.44
C PRO A 44 23.50 -18.48 6.49
N ARG A 45 22.24 -18.31 6.91
CA ARG A 45 21.55 -17.03 6.87
C ARG A 45 21.09 -16.57 8.23
N VAL A 46 21.36 -15.30 8.54
CA VAL A 46 20.66 -14.52 9.57
C VAL A 46 20.02 -13.35 8.85
N PHE A 47 18.68 -13.25 8.90
CA PHE A 47 17.93 -12.28 8.08
C PHE A 47 17.17 -11.29 8.94
N PHE A 48 17.52 -10.00 8.82
CA PHE A 48 16.88 -8.87 9.49
C PHE A 48 16.53 -7.71 8.54
N GLU A 49 16.43 -7.99 7.24
CA GLU A 49 16.25 -6.97 6.19
C GLU A 49 14.78 -6.81 5.77
N ASN A 50 13.82 -7.05 6.68
CA ASN A 50 12.38 -7.06 6.36
C ASN A 50 11.87 -5.72 5.82
N ALA A 51 12.50 -4.58 6.17
CA ALA A 51 12.16 -3.28 5.60
C ALA A 51 12.40 -3.21 4.07
N GLY A 52 13.40 -3.96 3.58
CA GLY A 52 13.70 -4.12 2.15
C GLY A 52 12.83 -5.17 1.47
N GLY A 53 12.39 -6.19 2.21
CA GLY A 53 11.55 -7.30 1.74
C GLY A 53 11.60 -8.47 2.71
N ALA A 54 10.52 -9.21 2.84
CA ALA A 54 10.43 -10.35 3.75
C ALA A 54 10.87 -11.67 3.08
N LEU A 55 11.13 -12.69 3.89
CA LEU A 55 11.27 -14.06 3.40
C LEU A 55 9.96 -14.55 2.82
N THR A 56 10.02 -15.38 1.78
CA THR A 56 8.84 -15.87 1.08
C THR A 56 8.33 -17.17 1.71
N LEU A 57 7.02 -17.27 1.91
CA LEU A 57 6.38 -18.50 2.35
C LEU A 57 6.47 -19.61 1.28
N ASN A 58 6.73 -20.83 1.71
CA ASN A 58 6.74 -22.01 0.84
C ASN A 58 5.38 -22.22 0.14
N SER A 59 4.27 -21.87 0.78
CA SER A 59 2.93 -21.93 0.18
C SER A 59 2.80 -20.98 -1.00
N VAL A 60 3.34 -19.75 -0.88
CA VAL A 60 3.36 -18.76 -1.97
C VAL A 60 4.18 -19.27 -3.16
N VAL A 61 5.37 -19.85 -2.88
CA VAL A 61 6.23 -20.42 -3.94
C VAL A 61 5.48 -21.49 -4.72
N ARG A 62 4.85 -22.45 -4.00
CA ARG A 62 4.08 -23.53 -4.64
C ARG A 62 2.88 -22.99 -5.44
N CYS A 63 2.12 -22.08 -4.87
CA CYS A 63 0.95 -21.49 -5.53
C CYS A 63 1.35 -20.75 -6.81
N SER A 64 2.36 -19.88 -6.72
CA SER A 64 2.87 -19.15 -7.89
C SER A 64 3.39 -20.10 -8.98
N HIS A 65 4.12 -21.16 -8.61
CA HIS A 65 4.60 -22.17 -9.55
C HIS A 65 3.43 -22.88 -10.25
N HIS A 66 2.39 -23.25 -9.50
CA HIS A 66 1.22 -23.93 -10.06
C HIS A 66 0.52 -23.07 -11.13
N TYR A 67 0.20 -21.82 -10.81
CA TYR A 67 -0.53 -20.96 -11.73
C TYR A 67 0.35 -20.41 -12.87
N ALA A 68 1.65 -20.20 -12.66
CA ALA A 68 2.57 -19.82 -13.72
C ALA A 68 2.70 -20.89 -14.84
N ALA A 69 2.40 -22.15 -14.53
CA ALA A 69 2.38 -23.23 -15.51
C ALA A 69 1.08 -23.29 -16.35
N ILE A 70 0.05 -22.54 -15.97
CA ILE A 70 -1.23 -22.51 -16.69
C ILE A 70 -1.21 -21.30 -17.65
N PRO A 71 -1.40 -21.50 -18.97
CA PRO A 71 -1.50 -20.38 -19.91
C PRO A 71 -2.63 -19.43 -19.53
N ASP A 72 -2.39 -18.12 -19.60
CA ASP A 72 -3.45 -17.13 -19.40
C ASP A 72 -4.43 -17.16 -20.57
N ASN A 73 -5.62 -17.68 -20.33
CA ASN A 73 -6.69 -17.81 -21.29
C ASN A 73 -7.98 -17.12 -20.81
N GLN A 74 -7.88 -16.08 -19.99
CA GLN A 74 -9.06 -15.36 -19.53
C GLN A 74 -9.96 -14.96 -20.70
N GLY A 75 -11.26 -15.11 -20.52
CA GLY A 75 -12.25 -14.82 -21.58
C GLY A 75 -12.42 -15.92 -22.61
N ARG A 76 -11.82 -17.10 -22.42
CA ARG A 76 -12.09 -18.30 -23.22
C ARG A 76 -13.10 -19.18 -22.49
N ASP A 77 -13.84 -19.98 -23.24
CA ASP A 77 -14.79 -20.95 -22.69
C ASP A 77 -14.13 -22.32 -22.54
N ASN A 78 -13.32 -22.43 -21.49
CA ASN A 78 -12.68 -23.69 -21.08
C ASN A 78 -12.39 -23.69 -19.56
N ALA A 79 -12.14 -24.87 -19.00
CA ALA A 79 -11.95 -25.05 -17.57
C ALA A 79 -10.76 -24.26 -17.00
N GLY A 80 -9.64 -24.13 -17.74
CA GLY A 80 -8.47 -23.35 -17.30
C GLY A 80 -8.79 -21.85 -17.19
N SER A 81 -9.50 -21.30 -18.20
CA SER A 81 -9.93 -19.90 -18.19
C SER A 81 -10.91 -19.61 -17.05
N HIS A 82 -11.87 -20.49 -16.81
CA HIS A 82 -12.83 -20.35 -15.72
C HIS A 82 -12.13 -20.40 -14.37
N GLU A 83 -11.14 -21.28 -14.19
CA GLU A 83 -10.35 -21.37 -12.96
C GLU A 83 -9.56 -20.07 -12.70
N LEU A 84 -8.89 -19.50 -13.69
CA LEU A 84 -8.18 -18.23 -13.54
C LEU A 84 -9.11 -17.08 -13.15
N VAL A 85 -10.28 -16.97 -13.78
CA VAL A 85 -11.30 -15.98 -13.43
C VAL A 85 -11.77 -16.15 -11.97
N ARG A 86 -12.00 -17.40 -11.56
CA ARG A 86 -12.41 -17.74 -10.19
C ARG A 86 -11.34 -17.35 -9.16
N VAL A 87 -10.08 -17.65 -9.44
CA VAL A 87 -8.95 -17.31 -8.55
C VAL A 87 -8.80 -15.80 -8.39
N ILE A 88 -8.85 -15.07 -9.51
CA ILE A 88 -8.76 -13.60 -9.49
C ILE A 88 -9.90 -12.98 -8.67
N ALA A 89 -11.13 -13.44 -8.90
CA ALA A 89 -12.29 -12.95 -8.15
C ALA A 89 -12.16 -13.23 -6.66
N LYS A 90 -11.70 -14.45 -6.29
CA LYS A 90 -11.45 -14.82 -4.90
C LYS A 90 -10.37 -13.94 -4.28
N ALA A 91 -9.24 -13.73 -4.94
CA ALA A 91 -8.16 -12.91 -4.44
C ALA A 91 -8.61 -11.46 -4.18
N LYS A 92 -9.37 -10.86 -5.11
CA LYS A 92 -9.95 -9.51 -4.92
C LYS A 92 -10.88 -9.44 -3.72
N LYS A 93 -11.70 -10.49 -3.51
CA LYS A 93 -12.55 -10.57 -2.31
C LYS A 93 -11.72 -10.69 -1.03
N ASP A 94 -10.75 -11.61 -1.01
CA ASP A 94 -9.88 -11.82 0.16
C ASP A 94 -9.10 -10.53 0.53
N MET A 95 -8.70 -9.74 -0.47
CA MET A 95 -8.08 -8.44 -0.26
C MET A 95 -9.04 -7.41 0.33
N GLY A 96 -10.32 -7.42 -0.11
CA GLY A 96 -11.37 -6.60 0.49
C GLY A 96 -11.56 -6.90 1.96
N ASP A 97 -11.64 -8.18 2.30
CA ASP A 97 -11.76 -8.65 3.68
C ASP A 97 -10.50 -8.26 4.52
N PHE A 98 -9.31 -8.45 3.95
CA PHE A 98 -8.03 -8.13 4.61
C PHE A 98 -7.85 -6.63 4.91
N MET A 99 -8.28 -5.76 4.01
CA MET A 99 -8.14 -4.30 4.14
C MET A 99 -9.37 -3.62 4.74
N ASN A 100 -10.40 -4.36 5.14
CA ASN A 100 -11.71 -3.82 5.52
C ASN A 100 -12.20 -2.77 4.52
N ALA A 101 -12.22 -3.15 3.22
CA ALA A 101 -12.67 -2.31 2.12
C ALA A 101 -13.97 -2.87 1.54
N PRO A 102 -15.14 -2.37 1.99
CA PRO A 102 -16.44 -2.92 1.58
C PRO A 102 -16.83 -2.57 0.15
N ASP A 103 -16.21 -1.55 -0.43
CA ASP A 103 -16.45 -1.02 -1.77
C ASP A 103 -15.15 -0.74 -2.51
N GLY A 104 -15.23 -0.08 -3.67
CA GLY A 104 -14.09 0.22 -4.51
C GLY A 104 -13.63 -0.97 -5.36
N SER A 105 -12.40 -0.91 -5.83
CA SER A 105 -11.85 -1.92 -6.74
C SER A 105 -10.40 -2.26 -6.42
N PHE A 106 -10.09 -3.56 -6.51
CA PHE A 106 -8.73 -4.08 -6.38
C PHE A 106 -8.15 -4.43 -7.74
N PHE A 107 -6.90 -4.09 -7.94
CA PHE A 107 -6.15 -4.48 -9.12
C PHE A 107 -4.66 -4.62 -8.84
N MET A 108 -3.96 -5.28 -9.73
CA MET A 108 -2.54 -5.53 -9.65
C MET A 108 -1.73 -4.66 -10.61
N GLY A 109 -0.47 -4.42 -10.24
CA GLY A 109 0.55 -3.85 -11.07
C GLY A 109 1.87 -4.57 -10.86
N GLU A 110 2.92 -4.14 -11.54
CA GLU A 110 4.24 -4.77 -11.50
C GLU A 110 4.98 -4.54 -10.17
N SER A 111 4.62 -3.49 -9.43
CA SER A 111 5.17 -3.16 -8.12
C SER A 111 4.33 -2.10 -7.42
N GLY A 112 4.50 -1.93 -6.10
CA GLY A 112 3.91 -0.80 -5.38
C GLY A 112 4.40 0.55 -5.92
N THR A 113 5.66 0.66 -6.33
CA THR A 113 6.21 1.87 -6.98
C THR A 113 5.46 2.23 -8.25
N GLU A 114 5.22 1.27 -9.13
CA GLU A 114 4.49 1.47 -10.37
C GLU A 114 3.04 1.88 -10.09
N LEU A 115 2.39 1.22 -9.14
CA LEU A 115 1.01 1.52 -8.76
C LEU A 115 0.87 2.91 -8.15
N LEU A 116 1.73 3.31 -7.21
CA LEU A 116 1.74 4.66 -6.64
C LEU A 116 1.92 5.71 -7.75
N PHE A 117 2.88 5.47 -8.65
CA PHE A 117 3.13 6.36 -9.77
C PHE A 117 1.90 6.51 -10.68
N ARG A 118 1.19 5.40 -10.96
CA ARG A 118 -0.04 5.35 -11.75
C ARG A 118 -1.21 6.06 -11.07
N LEU A 119 -1.43 5.81 -9.78
CA LEU A 119 -2.52 6.44 -9.04
C LEU A 119 -2.32 7.96 -8.94
N ILE A 120 -1.10 8.40 -8.58
CA ILE A 120 -0.75 9.82 -8.50
C ILE A 120 -0.90 10.50 -9.87
N MET A 121 -0.45 9.84 -10.94
CA MET A 121 -0.61 10.33 -12.31
C MET A 121 -2.08 10.60 -12.64
N ASN A 122 -2.93 9.60 -12.44
CA ASN A 122 -4.35 9.73 -12.78
C ASN A 122 -5.04 10.78 -11.91
N ALA A 123 -4.72 10.85 -10.62
CA ALA A 123 -5.25 11.87 -9.71
C ALA A 123 -4.84 13.30 -10.13
N CYS A 124 -3.57 13.50 -10.48
CA CYS A 124 -3.07 14.82 -10.93
C CYS A 124 -3.69 15.23 -12.27
N LEU A 125 -3.67 14.35 -13.27
CA LEU A 125 -4.16 14.65 -14.61
C LEU A 125 -5.69 14.69 -14.70
N GLY A 126 -6.39 13.95 -13.85
CA GLY A 126 -7.85 13.91 -13.78
C GLY A 126 -8.46 15.00 -12.89
N SER A 127 -7.67 15.70 -12.11
CA SER A 127 -8.13 16.83 -11.29
C SER A 127 -8.18 18.15 -12.08
N VAL A 128 -8.82 19.14 -11.49
CA VAL A 128 -8.84 20.50 -12.06
C VAL A 128 -7.41 21.06 -12.13
N ALA A 129 -7.07 21.71 -13.23
CA ALA A 129 -5.74 22.27 -13.46
C ALA A 129 -5.32 23.27 -12.38
N GLY A 130 -4.03 23.31 -12.09
CA GLY A 130 -3.45 24.15 -11.03
C GLY A 130 -3.66 23.58 -9.63
N GLY A 131 -3.25 24.33 -8.61
CA GLY A 131 -3.30 23.94 -7.21
C GLY A 131 -2.10 23.09 -6.78
N ASP A 132 -2.29 22.31 -5.69
CA ASP A 132 -1.19 21.69 -5.00
C ASP A 132 -1.31 20.15 -4.93
N VAL A 133 -0.16 19.50 -4.91
CA VAL A 133 0.03 18.08 -4.57
C VAL A 133 0.81 18.04 -3.27
N LEU A 134 0.20 17.52 -2.20
CA LEU A 134 0.83 17.40 -0.89
C LEU A 134 1.46 16.01 -0.71
N GLY A 135 2.60 15.96 -0.06
CA GLY A 135 3.22 14.75 0.46
C GLY A 135 4.14 15.11 1.62
N SER A 136 4.52 14.16 2.45
CA SER A 136 5.42 14.44 3.56
C SER A 136 6.89 14.28 3.17
N THR A 137 7.78 14.82 4.01
CA THR A 137 9.23 14.59 3.88
C THR A 137 9.63 13.16 4.22
N LEU A 138 8.75 12.37 4.86
CA LEU A 138 8.95 10.94 5.16
C LEU A 138 8.56 10.02 3.99
N GLU A 139 7.88 10.54 2.96
CA GLU A 139 7.45 9.72 1.82
C GLU A 139 8.62 8.93 1.21
N HIS A 140 8.34 7.70 0.81
CA HIS A 140 9.31 6.90 0.06
C HIS A 140 9.73 7.64 -1.23
N PRO A 141 11.00 7.54 -1.66
CA PRO A 141 11.48 8.21 -2.88
C PRO A 141 10.61 7.97 -4.12
N ALA A 142 9.98 6.79 -4.25
CA ALA A 142 9.06 6.49 -5.34
C ALA A 142 7.83 7.42 -5.32
N THR A 143 7.20 7.59 -4.15
CA THR A 143 6.03 8.45 -3.97
C THR A 143 6.39 9.92 -4.20
N ARG A 144 7.49 10.40 -3.60
CA ARG A 144 7.97 11.78 -3.77
C ARG A 144 8.28 12.12 -5.23
N SER A 145 8.97 11.22 -5.94
CA SER A 145 9.28 11.45 -7.36
C SER A 145 8.03 11.41 -8.23
N GLY A 146 7.07 10.55 -7.91
CA GLY A 146 5.75 10.52 -8.55
C GLY A 146 5.00 11.84 -8.38
N CYS A 147 4.88 12.33 -7.13
CA CYS A 147 4.25 13.61 -6.83
C CYS A 147 4.93 14.78 -7.58
N ALA A 148 6.25 14.89 -7.46
CA ALA A 148 7.00 15.98 -8.11
C ALA A 148 6.85 15.96 -9.64
N ARG A 149 6.90 14.78 -10.25
CA ARG A 149 6.78 14.66 -11.72
C ARG A 149 5.38 15.00 -12.21
N TRP A 150 4.37 14.40 -11.60
CA TRP A 150 3.00 14.53 -12.10
C TRP A 150 2.39 15.89 -11.74
N ALA A 151 2.73 16.46 -10.59
CA ALA A 151 2.40 17.85 -10.28
C ALA A 151 2.94 18.80 -11.37
N LYS A 152 4.23 18.68 -11.73
CA LYS A 152 4.84 19.49 -12.78
C LYS A 152 4.12 19.35 -14.13
N ILE A 153 3.73 18.14 -14.53
CA ILE A 153 3.05 17.90 -15.82
C ILE A 153 1.63 18.45 -15.78
N ALA A 154 0.92 18.34 -14.65
CA ALA A 154 -0.43 18.87 -14.47
C ALA A 154 -0.48 20.38 -14.19
N GLY A 155 0.66 21.08 -14.16
CA GLY A 155 0.73 22.51 -13.81
C GLY A 155 0.39 22.81 -12.36
N GLN A 156 0.68 21.85 -11.45
CA GLN A 156 0.45 21.92 -10.01
C GLN A 156 1.77 22.09 -9.26
N SER A 157 1.72 22.58 -8.01
CA SER A 157 2.88 22.72 -7.13
C SER A 157 3.00 21.48 -6.23
N HIS A 158 4.22 20.92 -6.09
CA HIS A 158 4.47 19.85 -5.12
C HIS A 158 4.94 20.47 -3.80
N ILE A 159 4.15 20.29 -2.74
CA ILE A 159 4.39 20.80 -1.39
C ILE A 159 4.78 19.64 -0.48
N LEU A 160 5.88 19.81 0.24
CA LEU A 160 6.34 18.83 1.23
C LEU A 160 5.98 19.28 2.64
N VAL A 161 5.19 18.46 3.33
CA VAL A 161 4.87 18.62 4.75
C VAL A 161 6.06 18.13 5.56
N PRO A 162 6.71 18.97 6.37
CA PRO A 162 7.86 18.57 7.16
C PRO A 162 7.46 17.60 8.28
N HIS A 163 8.34 16.65 8.58
CA HIS A 163 8.22 15.82 9.77
C HIS A 163 8.90 16.48 10.97
N ASP A 164 8.54 16.04 12.16
CA ASP A 164 9.23 16.42 13.38
C ASP A 164 10.48 15.54 13.55
N ASP A 165 11.65 16.17 13.57
CA ASP A 165 12.95 15.47 13.66
C ASP A 165 13.15 14.74 15.00
N ALA A 166 12.47 15.18 16.07
CA ALA A 166 12.62 14.58 17.38
C ALA A 166 11.81 13.28 17.53
N THR A 167 10.64 13.22 16.87
CA THR A 167 9.72 12.06 16.94
C THR A 167 9.79 11.17 15.70
N GLY A 168 10.28 11.68 14.58
CA GLY A 168 10.24 11.00 13.28
C GLY A 168 8.82 10.83 12.73
N LEU A 169 7.86 11.64 13.18
CA LEU A 169 6.44 11.58 12.83
C LEU A 169 6.03 12.73 11.92
N VAL A 170 4.95 12.49 11.19
CA VAL A 170 4.10 13.51 10.56
C VAL A 170 2.68 13.28 11.04
N THR A 171 2.02 14.32 11.51
CA THR A 171 0.70 14.26 12.11
C THR A 171 -0.33 15.09 11.32
N ALA A 172 -1.60 14.97 11.69
CA ALA A 172 -2.66 15.81 11.12
C ALA A 172 -2.42 17.32 11.36
N GLN A 173 -1.79 17.68 12.47
CA GLN A 173 -1.43 19.05 12.80
C GLN A 173 -0.34 19.59 11.86
N ASP A 174 0.56 18.74 11.39
CA ASP A 174 1.61 19.14 10.45
C ASP A 174 1.02 19.33 9.04
N TYR A 175 0.03 18.52 8.64
CA TYR A 175 -0.67 18.69 7.36
C TYR A 175 -1.55 19.96 7.33
N ALA A 176 -2.22 20.30 8.43
CA ALA A 176 -3.22 21.35 8.51
C ALA A 176 -2.80 22.72 7.90
N PRO A 177 -1.58 23.25 8.19
CA PRO A 177 -1.14 24.54 7.62
C PRO A 177 -0.86 24.53 6.12
N HIS A 178 -0.71 23.34 5.52
CA HIS A 178 -0.34 23.15 4.12
C HIS A 178 -1.55 22.83 3.22
N VAL A 179 -2.70 22.48 3.80
CA VAL A 179 -3.92 22.17 3.04
C VAL A 179 -4.64 23.45 2.68
N THR A 180 -4.96 23.62 1.41
CA THR A 180 -5.75 24.75 0.87
C THR A 180 -6.96 24.22 0.10
N PRO A 181 -7.98 25.04 -0.20
CA PRO A 181 -9.07 24.61 -1.08
C PRO A 181 -8.62 24.20 -2.49
N GLU A 182 -7.42 24.60 -2.89
CA GLU A 182 -6.78 24.25 -4.16
C GLU A 182 -5.93 22.97 -4.06
N THR A 183 -5.84 22.32 -2.92
CA THR A 183 -5.16 21.03 -2.80
C THR A 183 -5.90 19.97 -3.62
N ARG A 184 -5.24 19.42 -4.64
CA ARG A 184 -5.83 18.47 -5.62
C ARG A 184 -5.53 17.02 -5.29
N VAL A 185 -4.30 16.76 -4.87
CA VAL A 185 -3.83 15.40 -4.53
C VAL A 185 -3.06 15.46 -3.22
N ALA A 186 -3.23 14.47 -2.38
CA ALA A 186 -2.39 14.28 -1.20
C ALA A 186 -1.91 12.83 -1.13
N THR A 187 -0.65 12.64 -0.73
CA THR A 187 -0.13 11.33 -0.39
C THR A 187 0.12 11.22 1.11
N ILE A 188 -0.10 10.04 1.65
CA ILE A 188 0.14 9.71 3.06
C ILE A 188 0.97 8.44 3.14
N LEU A 189 2.15 8.51 3.72
CA LEU A 189 2.95 7.33 4.05
C LEU A 189 2.44 6.73 5.37
N HIS A 190 1.82 5.56 5.31
CA HIS A 190 1.18 4.96 6.50
C HIS A 190 2.20 4.51 7.56
N THR A 191 3.31 3.90 7.13
CA THR A 191 4.45 3.58 8.00
C THR A 191 5.75 3.89 7.29
N SER A 192 6.62 4.64 7.95
CA SER A 192 7.91 5.00 7.39
C SER A 192 8.87 3.81 7.36
N PRO A 193 9.49 3.47 6.22
CA PRO A 193 10.54 2.46 6.17
C PRO A 193 11.85 2.91 6.83
N VAL A 194 11.98 4.19 7.14
CA VAL A 194 13.19 4.79 7.72
C VAL A 194 13.08 4.89 9.24
N THR A 195 12.00 5.46 9.73
CA THR A 195 11.81 5.68 11.18
C THR A 195 11.03 4.55 11.87
N GLY A 196 10.29 3.73 11.10
CA GLY A 196 9.40 2.69 11.61
C GLY A 196 8.10 3.22 12.22
N MET A 197 7.90 4.54 12.25
CA MET A 197 6.71 5.16 12.84
C MET A 197 5.52 5.04 11.90
N ALA A 198 4.37 4.70 12.46
CA ALA A 198 3.09 4.71 11.76
C ALA A 198 2.34 6.02 12.04
N VAL A 199 1.63 6.52 11.02
CA VAL A 199 0.81 7.74 11.14
C VAL A 199 -0.68 7.39 11.25
N ASP A 200 -1.45 8.31 11.81
CA ASP A 200 -2.92 8.21 11.83
C ASP A 200 -3.49 8.71 10.49
N VAL A 201 -3.72 7.77 9.58
CA VAL A 201 -4.26 8.05 8.24
C VAL A 201 -5.63 8.71 8.31
N ALA A 202 -6.52 8.25 9.20
CA ALA A 202 -7.87 8.80 9.34
C ALA A 202 -7.83 10.27 9.82
N ALA A 203 -6.98 10.59 10.80
CA ALA A 203 -6.84 11.96 11.29
C ALA A 203 -6.27 12.90 10.22
N ILE A 204 -5.26 12.46 9.46
CA ILE A 204 -4.68 13.26 8.38
C ILE A 204 -5.72 13.46 7.27
N SER A 205 -6.40 12.41 6.86
CA SER A 205 -7.46 12.47 5.85
C SER A 205 -8.58 13.43 6.25
N ALA A 206 -9.05 13.36 7.51
CA ALA A 206 -10.10 14.25 8.02
C ALA A 206 -9.71 15.75 7.93
N VAL A 207 -8.46 16.08 8.22
CA VAL A 207 -7.96 17.47 8.08
C VAL A 207 -7.96 17.90 6.62
N ILE A 208 -7.52 17.03 5.72
CA ILE A 208 -7.51 17.31 4.28
C ILE A 208 -8.94 17.46 3.76
N ARG A 209 -9.84 16.54 4.06
CA ARG A 209 -11.24 16.56 3.63
C ARG A 209 -12.00 17.79 4.10
N LYS A 210 -11.72 18.27 5.30
CA LYS A 210 -12.35 19.44 5.87
C LYS A 210 -12.11 20.72 5.04
N VAL A 211 -10.94 20.86 4.42
CA VAL A 211 -10.51 22.05 3.67
C VAL A 211 -10.62 21.83 2.17
N ALA A 212 -10.24 20.65 1.70
CA ALA A 212 -10.21 20.25 0.29
C ALA A 212 -11.02 18.94 0.07
N PRO A 213 -12.35 18.95 0.15
CA PRO A 213 -13.18 17.74 0.03
C PRO A 213 -13.04 17.05 -1.32
N ALA A 214 -12.64 17.76 -2.36
CA ALA A 214 -12.40 17.19 -3.70
C ALA A 214 -10.97 16.64 -3.90
N CYS A 215 -10.07 16.80 -2.93
CA CYS A 215 -8.71 16.28 -3.00
C CYS A 215 -8.72 14.74 -3.16
N PHE A 216 -7.89 14.19 -4.04
CA PHE A 216 -7.62 12.75 -4.09
C PHE A 216 -6.54 12.38 -3.09
N ILE A 217 -6.85 11.46 -2.16
CA ILE A 217 -5.93 11.04 -1.11
C ILE A 217 -5.44 9.62 -1.41
N ILE A 218 -4.12 9.45 -1.59
CA ILE A 218 -3.48 8.19 -1.93
C ILE A 218 -2.54 7.79 -0.81
N VAL A 219 -2.70 6.57 -0.28
CA VAL A 219 -1.91 6.05 0.83
C VAL A 219 -0.87 5.06 0.34
N ASP A 220 0.39 5.32 0.70
CA ASP A 220 1.47 4.35 0.60
C ASP A 220 1.45 3.45 1.85
N GLY A 221 0.80 2.31 1.72
CA GLY A 221 0.70 1.28 2.76
C GLY A 221 1.74 0.16 2.62
N ILE A 222 2.72 0.33 1.72
CA ILE A 222 3.68 -0.72 1.35
C ILE A 222 4.43 -1.28 2.57
N GLN A 223 4.85 -0.40 3.48
CA GLN A 223 5.53 -0.83 4.70
C GLN A 223 4.53 -1.26 5.78
N HIS A 224 3.36 -0.61 5.87
CA HIS A 224 2.39 -0.83 6.93
C HIS A 224 1.73 -2.22 6.87
N ALA A 225 1.42 -2.71 5.68
CA ALA A 225 0.63 -3.92 5.47
C ALA A 225 1.18 -5.18 6.17
N ALA A 226 2.49 -5.23 6.46
CA ALA A 226 3.12 -6.33 7.19
C ALA A 226 3.11 -6.13 8.72
N HIS A 227 2.76 -4.94 9.23
CA HIS A 227 3.00 -4.55 10.61
C HIS A 227 1.76 -4.06 11.36
N GLY A 228 0.69 -3.70 10.65
CA GLY A 228 -0.53 -3.18 11.27
C GLY A 228 -1.80 -3.55 10.54
N GLY A 229 -2.93 -3.36 11.19
CA GLY A 229 -4.25 -3.51 10.58
C GLY A 229 -4.52 -2.40 9.58
N ILE A 230 -5.19 -2.73 8.49
CA ILE A 230 -5.65 -1.78 7.48
C ILE A 230 -7.16 -1.68 7.60
N ASP A 231 -7.71 -0.47 7.68
CA ASP A 231 -9.13 -0.22 7.82
C ASP A 231 -9.59 0.88 6.86
N ILE A 232 -9.64 0.53 5.57
CA ILE A 232 -9.98 1.48 4.50
C ILE A 232 -11.33 2.13 4.74
N ALA A 233 -12.30 1.39 5.29
CA ALA A 233 -13.62 1.93 5.60
C ALA A 233 -13.59 3.14 6.54
N SER A 234 -12.55 3.27 7.38
CA SER A 234 -12.40 4.38 8.32
C SER A 234 -11.52 5.53 7.83
N TYR A 235 -10.79 5.36 6.71
CA TYR A 235 -9.74 6.33 6.32
C TYR A 235 -10.24 7.49 5.46
N ASP A 236 -11.36 7.36 4.76
CA ASP A 236 -11.86 8.33 3.77
C ASP A 236 -10.79 8.73 2.74
N VAL A 237 -10.17 7.75 2.12
CA VAL A 237 -9.10 7.89 1.11
C VAL A 237 -9.57 7.38 -0.25
N ASP A 238 -8.78 7.65 -1.30
CA ASP A 238 -9.12 7.29 -2.68
C ASP A 238 -8.24 6.19 -3.25
N GLY A 239 -7.06 5.98 -2.70
CA GLY A 239 -6.15 4.94 -3.12
C GLY A 239 -5.33 4.41 -1.97
N TYR A 240 -5.08 3.10 -1.97
CA TYR A 240 -4.21 2.43 -1.00
C TYR A 240 -3.36 1.39 -1.71
N VAL A 241 -2.04 1.46 -1.57
CA VAL A 241 -1.11 0.59 -2.28
C VAL A 241 -0.28 -0.24 -1.31
N ILE A 242 -0.14 -1.52 -1.61
CA ILE A 242 0.74 -2.44 -0.87
C ILE A 242 1.68 -3.19 -1.80
N SER A 243 2.75 -3.72 -1.23
CA SER A 243 3.69 -4.61 -1.92
C SER A 243 3.79 -5.93 -1.15
N PRO A 244 3.15 -7.00 -1.64
CA PRO A 244 3.07 -8.27 -0.93
C PRO A 244 4.41 -8.92 -0.61
N TYR A 245 5.50 -8.60 -1.33
CA TYR A 245 6.83 -9.12 -1.01
C TYR A 245 7.35 -8.66 0.38
N LYS A 246 6.75 -7.60 0.97
CA LYS A 246 7.00 -7.22 2.37
C LYS A 246 6.11 -7.98 3.36
N MET A 247 5.08 -8.68 2.87
CA MET A 247 4.12 -9.50 3.62
C MET A 247 4.34 -10.99 3.35
N PHE A 248 5.59 -11.45 3.32
CA PHE A 248 5.96 -12.85 3.15
C PHE A 248 5.59 -13.46 1.79
N SER A 249 5.27 -12.63 0.79
CA SER A 249 5.04 -13.05 -0.58
C SER A 249 6.28 -12.82 -1.46
N ARG A 250 6.16 -13.09 -2.75
CA ARG A 250 7.24 -12.94 -3.72
C ARG A 250 7.30 -11.53 -4.31
N HIS A 251 8.44 -11.18 -4.88
CA HIS A 251 8.61 -9.98 -5.71
C HIS A 251 7.85 -10.09 -7.04
N GLY A 252 7.76 -8.98 -7.77
CA GLY A 252 7.27 -8.91 -9.13
C GLY A 252 5.82 -8.46 -9.26
N TYR A 253 5.17 -8.04 -8.17
CA TYR A 253 3.84 -7.43 -8.23
C TYR A 253 3.55 -6.52 -7.04
N GLY A 254 2.58 -5.64 -7.24
CA GLY A 254 1.95 -4.82 -6.22
C GLY A 254 0.44 -4.97 -6.27
N LEU A 255 -0.25 -4.54 -5.24
CA LEU A 255 -1.70 -4.50 -5.14
C LEU A 255 -2.16 -3.08 -4.80
N ALA A 256 -3.22 -2.62 -5.46
CA ALA A 256 -3.88 -1.37 -5.17
C ALA A 256 -5.37 -1.56 -4.95
N TRP A 257 -5.89 -0.83 -3.98
CA TRP A 257 -7.30 -0.51 -3.85
C TRP A 257 -7.54 0.92 -4.31
N ILE A 258 -8.66 1.16 -5.01
CA ILE A 258 -9.12 2.51 -5.37
C ILE A 258 -10.59 2.68 -5.07
N SER A 259 -10.96 3.88 -4.63
CA SER A 259 -12.37 4.28 -4.45
C SER A 259 -13.10 4.38 -5.80
N ASP A 260 -14.42 4.29 -5.77
CA ASP A 260 -15.24 4.53 -6.97
C ASP A 260 -15.04 5.94 -7.53
N ARG A 261 -14.73 6.92 -6.68
CA ARG A 261 -14.43 8.30 -7.08
C ARG A 261 -13.15 8.37 -7.92
N LEU A 262 -12.07 7.74 -7.48
CA LEU A 262 -10.83 7.68 -8.25
C LEU A 262 -11.00 6.83 -9.51
N ARG A 263 -11.76 5.74 -9.41
CA ARG A 263 -12.08 4.85 -10.54
C ARG A 263 -12.83 5.56 -11.66
N SER A 264 -13.64 6.56 -11.35
CA SER A 264 -14.44 7.31 -12.33
C SER A 264 -13.64 8.30 -13.17
N LEU A 265 -12.37 8.55 -12.84
CA LEU A 265 -11.51 9.41 -13.65
C LEU A 265 -11.25 8.82 -15.04
N PRO A 266 -11.06 9.67 -16.07
CA PRO A 266 -10.71 9.21 -17.40
C PRO A 266 -9.42 8.37 -17.40
N HIS A 267 -9.44 7.21 -18.05
CA HIS A 267 -8.30 6.27 -18.09
C HIS A 267 -7.49 6.37 -19.38
N ASP A 268 -7.41 7.53 -19.98
CA ASP A 268 -6.75 7.73 -21.29
C ASP A 268 -5.25 7.40 -21.26
N VAL A 269 -4.71 7.12 -20.08
CA VAL A 269 -3.30 6.82 -19.86
C VAL A 269 -3.03 5.33 -19.65
N LEU A 270 -4.06 4.48 -19.61
CA LEU A 270 -3.91 3.05 -19.40
C LEU A 270 -4.00 2.29 -20.72
N PHE A 271 -2.92 1.60 -21.01
CA PHE A 271 -2.70 0.95 -22.28
C PHE A 271 -3.34 -0.44 -22.33
N GLY A 272 -4.12 -0.70 -23.38
CA GLY A 272 -4.45 -2.04 -23.85
C GLY A 272 -5.54 -2.79 -23.09
N GLY A 273 -6.29 -2.17 -22.20
CA GLY A 273 -7.43 -2.76 -21.50
C GLY A 273 -8.77 -2.11 -21.85
N PRO A 274 -9.90 -2.69 -21.46
CA PRO A 274 -11.19 -2.01 -21.45
C PRO A 274 -11.11 -0.71 -20.67
N LYS A 275 -11.85 0.33 -21.09
CA LYS A 275 -11.80 1.68 -20.50
C LYS A 275 -12.10 1.76 -19.01
N ASP A 276 -12.73 0.75 -18.44
CA ASP A 276 -13.09 0.63 -17.04
C ASP A 276 -12.11 -0.21 -16.22
N ASN A 277 -11.02 -0.68 -16.82
CA ASN A 277 -10.06 -1.57 -16.20
C ASN A 277 -8.73 -0.86 -15.93
N TRP A 278 -8.40 -0.64 -14.67
CA TRP A 278 -7.13 -0.07 -14.21
C TRP A 278 -5.95 -1.06 -14.29
N GLU A 279 -6.19 -2.30 -14.63
CA GLU A 279 -5.17 -3.33 -14.84
C GLU A 279 -4.56 -3.25 -16.24
N LEU A 280 -3.28 -3.55 -16.35
CA LEU A 280 -2.64 -3.75 -17.65
C LEU A 280 -3.15 -5.03 -18.31
N GLY A 281 -3.21 -5.05 -19.65
CA GLY A 281 -3.83 -6.13 -20.41
C GLY A 281 -3.17 -7.50 -20.22
N THR A 282 -1.84 -7.56 -20.14
CA THR A 282 -1.10 -8.81 -19.86
C THR A 282 -0.50 -8.74 -18.48
N ARG A 283 -0.95 -9.59 -17.57
CA ARG A 283 -0.57 -9.59 -16.16
C ARG A 283 -0.11 -10.97 -15.72
N ASP A 284 0.63 -11.01 -14.63
CA ASP A 284 1.00 -12.25 -13.95
C ASP A 284 -0.20 -12.78 -13.15
N THR A 285 -0.95 -13.71 -13.73
CA THR A 285 -2.10 -14.34 -13.05
C THR A 285 -1.69 -15.19 -11.86
N GLY A 286 -0.45 -15.67 -11.80
CA GLY A 286 0.10 -16.37 -10.65
C GLY A 286 0.34 -15.48 -9.43
N ALA A 287 0.19 -14.16 -9.57
CA ALA A 287 0.32 -13.20 -8.48
C ALA A 287 -1.00 -12.96 -7.72
N TYR A 288 -2.15 -13.29 -8.30
CA TYR A 288 -3.42 -13.33 -7.59
C TYR A 288 -3.49 -14.54 -6.66
#